data_5f6b16bed288899c7171cb218e3d12ff
#
_entry.id   5f6b16bed288899c7171cb218e3d12ff
#
_cell.length_a   1.000
_cell.length_b   1.000
_cell.length_c   1.000
_cell.angle_alpha   90.00
_cell.angle_beta   90.00
_cell.angle_gamma   90.00
#
_symmetry.space_group_name_H-M   'P 1'
#
loop_
_entity.id
_entity.type
_entity.pdbx_description
1 polymer ?
#
loop_
_entity_poly.entity_id
_entity_poly.type
_entity_poly.pdbx_seq_one_letter_code
_entity_poly.pdbx_strand_id
1 'polypeptide(L)'
;MFKSLGTEPFWSATFASGTLTWSSPENPAGERVPARRIDQNGKAMVTAVVSGLSIRLEVHREVCSDGMSDVVYPLMVTLDLNGELRRGCAR
;
A
#
# COMPACT_ATOMS: atom_id res chain seq x y z
N MET A 1 3.91 -0.38 -11.36
CA MET A 1 3.56 0.73 -10.44
C MET A 1 2.23 0.44 -9.75
N PHE A 2 2.18 0.63 -8.45
CA PHE A 2 0.95 0.48 -7.69
C PHE A 2 0.63 1.77 -6.95
N LYS A 3 -0.63 2.19 -7.02
CA LYS A 3 -1.17 3.25 -6.18
C LYS A 3 -2.18 2.60 -5.25
N SER A 4 -1.83 2.48 -3.98
CA SER A 4 -2.67 1.83 -2.99
C SER A 4 -3.16 2.81 -1.94
N LEU A 5 -4.34 2.54 -1.39
CA LEU A 5 -4.94 3.38 -0.37
C LEU A 5 -5.83 2.58 0.57
N GLY A 6 -5.99 3.09 1.78
CA GLY A 6 -6.93 2.59 2.76
C GLY A 6 -7.67 3.75 3.40
N THR A 7 -8.79 3.48 4.05
CA THR A 7 -9.69 4.53 4.52
C THR A 7 -9.94 4.57 6.03
N GLU A 8 -9.57 3.52 6.77
CA GLU A 8 -9.83 3.48 8.22
C GLU A 8 -8.69 2.78 8.97
N PRO A 9 -7.70 3.52 9.45
CA PRO A 9 -7.42 4.93 9.23
C PRO A 9 -6.90 5.16 7.81
N PHE A 10 -6.98 6.41 7.35
CA PHE A 10 -6.56 6.77 5.99
C PHE A 10 -5.04 6.60 5.83
N TRP A 11 -4.65 5.97 4.73
CA TRP A 11 -3.24 5.86 4.35
C TRP A 11 -3.15 5.73 2.83
N SER A 12 -2.00 6.08 2.28
CA SER A 12 -1.71 5.78 0.88
C SER A 12 -0.26 5.38 0.72
N ALA A 13 -0.01 4.50 -0.24
CA ALA A 13 1.33 4.02 -0.55
C ALA A 13 1.44 3.84 -2.06
N THR A 14 2.33 4.59 -2.68
CA THR A 14 2.58 4.50 -4.11
C THR A 14 3.95 3.89 -4.32
N PHE A 15 3.99 2.79 -5.05
CA PHE A 15 5.25 2.12 -5.40
C PHE A 15 5.55 2.34 -6.88
N ALA A 16 6.72 2.85 -7.19
CA ALA A 16 7.19 3.03 -8.56
C ALA A 16 8.72 3.00 -8.59
N SER A 17 9.27 2.19 -9.49
CA SER A 17 10.72 2.18 -9.77
C SER A 17 11.59 2.05 -8.53
N GLY A 18 11.24 1.12 -7.63
CA GLY A 18 12.02 0.86 -6.43
C GLY A 18 11.85 1.88 -5.31
N THR A 19 10.88 2.77 -5.42
CA THR A 19 10.61 3.80 -4.42
C THR A 19 9.16 3.68 -3.95
N LEU A 20 8.98 3.73 -2.63
CA LEU A 20 7.66 3.79 -2.01
C LEU A 20 7.43 5.18 -1.46
N THR A 21 6.30 5.77 -1.80
CA THR A 21 5.86 7.04 -1.20
C THR A 21 4.74 6.70 -0.23
N TRP A 22 4.99 6.89 1.06
CA TRP A 22 4.05 6.62 2.13
C TRP A 22 3.45 7.91 2.65
N SER A 23 2.13 7.92 2.82
CA SER A 23 1.41 9.09 3.31
C SER A 23 0.34 8.64 4.31
N SER A 24 0.18 9.43 5.36
CA SER A 24 -0.79 9.19 6.44
C SER A 24 -1.26 10.52 6.99
N PRO A 25 -2.30 10.54 7.88
CA PRO A 25 -2.73 11.80 8.49
C PRO A 25 -1.63 12.52 9.28
N GLU A 26 -0.68 11.76 9.84
CA GLU A 26 0.47 12.34 10.56
C GLU A 26 1.50 12.95 9.61
N ASN A 27 1.51 12.50 8.35
CA ASN A 27 2.45 12.99 7.34
C ASN A 27 1.75 13.03 5.98
N PRO A 28 0.86 14.00 5.76
CA PRO A 28 0.07 14.07 4.52
C PRO A 28 0.90 14.40 3.28
N ALA A 29 2.06 15.05 3.45
CA ALA A 29 2.95 15.35 2.33
C ALA A 29 3.62 14.09 1.79
N GLY A 30 3.69 13.03 2.58
CA GLY A 30 4.29 11.77 2.19
C GLY A 30 5.80 11.72 2.44
N GLU A 31 6.29 10.50 2.58
CA GLU A 31 7.71 10.24 2.73
C GLU A 31 8.13 9.23 1.67
N ARG A 32 9.22 9.50 0.97
CA ARG A 32 9.74 8.64 -0.09
C ARG A 32 10.92 7.84 0.44
N VAL A 33 10.83 6.52 0.31
CA VAL A 33 11.87 5.62 0.80
C VAL A 33 12.18 4.56 -0.25
N PRO A 34 13.39 3.99 -0.24
CA PRO A 34 13.68 2.82 -1.07
C PRO A 34 12.77 1.67 -0.67
N ALA A 35 12.36 0.88 -1.66
CA ALA A 35 11.50 -0.26 -1.42
C ALA A 35 11.94 -1.43 -2.30
N ARG A 36 11.63 -2.64 -1.84
CA ARG A 36 11.92 -3.87 -2.57
C ARG A 36 10.61 -4.52 -2.97
N ARG A 37 10.54 -4.97 -4.23
CA ARG A 37 9.39 -5.72 -4.73
C ARG A 37 9.80 -7.16 -5.01
N ILE A 38 8.96 -8.10 -4.58
CA ILE A 38 9.11 -9.53 -4.87
C ILE A 38 7.76 -10.02 -5.38
N ASP A 39 7.76 -10.69 -6.54
CA ASP A 39 6.56 -11.29 -7.10
C ASP A 39 6.59 -12.79 -6.80
N GLN A 40 5.52 -13.28 -6.18
CA GLN A 40 5.45 -14.67 -5.76
C GLN A 40 3.99 -15.15 -5.75
N ASN A 41 3.73 -16.29 -6.39
CA ASN A 41 2.40 -16.93 -6.39
C ASN A 41 1.29 -16.01 -6.88
N GLY A 42 1.57 -15.18 -7.89
CA GLY A 42 0.59 -14.25 -8.44
C GLY A 42 0.34 -13.02 -7.59
N LYS A 43 1.13 -12.81 -6.55
CA LYS A 43 1.04 -11.64 -5.69
C LYS A 43 2.32 -10.83 -5.79
N ALA A 44 2.20 -9.51 -5.63
CA ALA A 44 3.34 -8.63 -5.52
C ALA A 44 3.51 -8.24 -4.05
N MET A 45 4.72 -8.36 -3.54
CA MET A 45 5.04 -7.98 -2.16
C MET A 45 6.05 -6.84 -2.20
N VAL A 46 5.72 -5.74 -1.56
CA VAL A 46 6.58 -4.56 -1.48
C VAL A 46 6.94 -4.33 -0.02
N THR A 47 8.24 -4.23 0.27
CA THR A 47 8.72 -4.00 1.62
C THR A 47 9.56 -2.73 1.68
N ALA A 48 9.41 -2.00 2.77
CA ALA A 48 10.13 -0.75 3.01
C ALA A 48 10.19 -0.46 4.51
N VAL A 49 11.04 0.49 4.88
CA VAL A 49 11.09 1.02 6.25
C VAL A 49 10.87 2.51 6.16
N VAL A 50 9.84 3.00 6.85
CA VAL A 50 9.49 4.42 6.87
C VAL A 50 9.52 4.91 8.30
N SER A 51 10.40 5.86 8.61
CA SER A 51 10.55 6.41 9.96
C SER A 51 10.69 5.34 11.04
N GLY A 52 11.47 4.28 10.73
CA GLY A 52 11.67 3.17 11.65
C GLY A 52 10.55 2.14 11.68
N LEU A 53 9.45 2.36 10.95
CA LEU A 53 8.35 1.41 10.88
C LEU A 53 8.51 0.48 9.68
N SER A 54 8.38 -0.81 9.91
CA SER A 54 8.42 -1.81 8.85
C SER A 54 7.07 -1.83 8.12
N ILE A 55 7.12 -1.68 6.80
CA ILE A 55 5.93 -1.70 5.95
C ILE A 55 6.05 -2.85 4.97
N ARG A 56 4.99 -3.65 4.86
CA ARG A 56 4.86 -4.67 3.84
C ARG A 56 3.49 -4.58 3.19
N LEU A 57 3.49 -4.42 1.88
CA LEU A 57 2.27 -4.42 1.07
C LEU A 57 2.20 -5.74 0.32
N GLU A 58 1.07 -6.42 0.42
CA GLU A 58 0.78 -7.58 -0.39
C GLU A 58 -0.36 -7.23 -1.34
N VAL A 59 -0.06 -7.21 -2.65
CA VAL A 59 -0.98 -6.78 -3.69
C VAL A 59 -1.39 -7.98 -4.52
N HIS A 60 -2.67 -8.21 -4.68
CA HIS A 60 -3.16 -9.31 -5.51
C HIS A 60 -4.38 -8.87 -6.33
N ARG A 61 -4.69 -9.65 -7.37
CA ARG A 61 -5.82 -9.36 -8.25
C ARG A 61 -7.11 -9.77 -7.58
N GLU A 62 -7.87 -8.78 -7.19
CA GLU A 62 -9.21 -8.96 -6.64
C GLU A 62 -9.91 -7.63 -6.71
N VAL A 63 -11.15 -7.64 -7.19
CA VAL A 63 -11.95 -6.43 -7.25
C VAL A 63 -12.12 -5.87 -5.85
N CYS A 64 -11.82 -4.59 -5.69
CA CYS A 64 -11.80 -3.93 -4.39
C CYS A 64 -12.58 -2.62 -4.45
N SER A 65 -13.48 -2.42 -3.49
CA SER A 65 -14.18 -1.14 -3.29
C SER A 65 -13.69 -0.52 -1.99
N ASP A 66 -13.40 0.79 -2.02
CA ASP A 66 -12.97 1.50 -0.81
C ASP A 66 -14.13 1.82 0.15
N GLY A 67 -15.38 1.58 -0.30
CA GLY A 67 -16.57 1.84 0.50
C GLY A 67 -16.95 3.31 0.60
N MET A 68 -16.15 4.21 0.02
CA MET A 68 -16.33 5.66 0.12
C MET A 68 -16.79 6.29 -1.18
N SER A 69 -16.60 5.60 -2.30
CA SER A 69 -16.94 6.09 -3.62
C SER A 69 -17.43 4.95 -4.49
N ASP A 70 -17.91 5.28 -5.68
CA ASP A 70 -18.33 4.27 -6.66
C ASP A 70 -17.15 3.70 -7.45
N VAL A 71 -15.94 4.07 -7.11
CA VAL A 71 -14.75 3.60 -7.80
C VAL A 71 -14.48 2.15 -7.42
N VAL A 72 -14.25 1.32 -8.44
CA VAL A 72 -13.89 -0.08 -8.28
C VAL A 72 -12.44 -0.23 -8.72
N TYR A 73 -11.63 -0.83 -7.85
CA TYR A 73 -10.21 -1.03 -8.09
C TYR A 73 -9.94 -2.48 -8.51
N PRO A 74 -9.00 -2.71 -9.42
CA PRO A 74 -8.69 -4.07 -9.87
C PRO A 74 -7.85 -4.89 -8.91
N LEU A 75 -7.29 -4.26 -7.89
CA LEU A 75 -6.35 -4.90 -6.97
C LEU A 75 -6.75 -4.68 -5.53
N MET A 76 -6.48 -5.69 -4.70
CA MET A 76 -6.64 -5.61 -3.25
C MET A 76 -5.27 -5.61 -2.59
N VAL A 77 -5.14 -4.84 -1.52
CA VAL A 77 -3.88 -4.70 -0.78
C VAL A 77 -4.09 -5.08 0.67
N THR A 78 -3.18 -5.90 1.19
CA THR A 78 -3.04 -6.10 2.63
C THR A 78 -1.77 -5.37 3.06
N LEU A 79 -1.93 -4.44 3.98
CA LEU A 79 -0.83 -3.67 4.54
C LEU A 79 -0.47 -4.24 5.91
N ASP A 80 0.80 -4.58 6.09
CA ASP A 80 1.35 -4.90 7.40
C ASP A 80 2.21 -3.70 7.82
N LEU A 81 1.70 -2.93 8.76
CA LEU A 81 2.39 -1.77 9.29
C LEU A 81 2.92 -2.11 10.66
N ASN A 82 4.18 -2.52 10.70
CA ASN A 82 4.89 -2.88 11.93
C ASN A 82 4.11 -3.90 12.79
N GLY A 83 3.48 -4.89 12.14
CA GLY A 83 2.70 -5.94 12.78
C GLY A 83 1.19 -5.69 12.80
N GLU A 84 0.73 -4.49 12.48
CA GLU A 84 -0.70 -4.18 12.41
C GLU A 84 -1.19 -4.36 10.97
N LEU A 85 -2.20 -5.20 10.79
CA LEU A 85 -2.74 -5.50 9.47
C LEU A 85 -3.88 -4.55 9.12
N ARG A 86 -3.84 -4.01 7.91
CA ARG A 86 -4.88 -3.15 7.36
C ARG A 86 -5.16 -3.56 5.92
N ARG A 87 -6.36 -3.28 5.45
CA ARG A 87 -6.74 -3.57 4.07
C ARG A 87 -6.96 -2.30 3.29
N GLY A 88 -6.75 -2.39 1.98
CA GLY A 88 -6.97 -1.30 1.07
C GLY A 88 -7.11 -1.79 -0.35
N CYS A 89 -7.25 -0.84 -1.27
CA CYS A 89 -7.39 -1.09 -2.70
C CYS A 89 -6.20 -0.49 -3.44
N ALA A 90 -5.95 -1.00 -4.66
CA ALA A 90 -4.87 -0.48 -5.49
C ALA A 90 -5.21 -0.54 -6.98
N ARG A 91 -4.44 0.25 -7.73
CA ARG A 91 -4.46 0.23 -9.19
C ARG A 91 -3.12 0.62 -9.80
#